data_8df4e3e96702833430323ff558c1879a
#
_entry.id   8df4e3e96702833430323ff558c1879a
#
_cell.length_a   1.000
_cell.length_b   1.000
_cell.length_c   1.000
_cell.angle_alpha   90.00
_cell.angle_beta   90.00
_cell.angle_gamma   90.00
#
_symmetry.space_group_name_H-M   'P 1'
#
loop_
_entity.id
_entity.type
_entity.pdbx_description
1 polymer ?
#
loop_
_entity_poly.entity_id
_entity_poly.type
_entity_poly.pdbx_seq_one_letter_code
_entity_poly.pdbx_strand_id
1 'polypeptide(L)'
;MSAARDVVEVLAGALTDAPDLVRVVESQHQGTTLIELFVASGHAGRVIGKQGRTAAALRALAAAAGEKEGKTVTLEIRDGRP
;
A
#
# COMPACT_ATOMS: atom_id res chain seq x y z
N MET A 1 13.67 -2.61 -4.29
CA MET A 1 12.67 -2.11 -3.34
C MET A 1 12.60 -0.60 -3.44
N SER A 2 11.41 -0.03 -3.38
CA SER A 2 11.24 1.41 -3.53
C SER A 2 10.82 2.05 -2.23
N ALA A 3 10.99 3.38 -2.14
CA ALA A 3 10.54 4.14 -0.98
C ALA A 3 9.02 4.04 -0.83
N ALA A 4 8.28 4.03 -1.94
CA ALA A 4 6.82 3.90 -1.91
C ALA A 4 6.41 2.56 -1.29
N ARG A 5 7.07 1.46 -1.69
CA ARG A 5 6.80 0.15 -1.13
C ARG A 5 7.07 0.11 0.37
N ASP A 6 8.20 0.68 0.78
CA ASP A 6 8.58 0.68 2.20
C ASP A 6 7.59 1.47 3.05
N VAL A 7 7.15 2.61 2.56
CA VAL A 7 6.15 3.44 3.24
C VAL A 7 4.85 2.66 3.42
N VAL A 8 4.38 2.02 2.37
CA VAL A 8 3.13 1.24 2.42
C VAL A 8 3.25 0.09 3.41
N GLU A 9 4.37 -0.62 3.39
CA GLU A 9 4.58 -1.76 4.28
C GLU A 9 4.55 -1.35 5.76
N VAL A 10 5.28 -0.29 6.09
CA VAL A 10 5.36 0.19 7.48
C VAL A 10 3.99 0.67 7.96
N LEU A 11 3.32 1.48 7.16
CA LEU A 11 2.02 2.04 7.56
C LEU A 11 0.94 0.98 7.65
N ALA A 12 0.90 0.06 6.70
CA ALA A 12 -0.08 -1.03 6.72
C ALA A 12 0.13 -1.92 7.95
N GLY A 13 1.39 -2.24 8.27
CA GLY A 13 1.70 -3.03 9.46
C GLY A 13 1.24 -2.37 10.74
N ALA A 14 1.28 -1.03 10.79
CA ALA A 14 0.84 -0.28 11.96
C ALA A 14 -0.69 -0.20 12.08
N LEU A 15 -1.41 -0.38 10.98
CA LEU A 15 -2.86 -0.21 10.92
C LEU A 15 -3.64 -1.51 11.11
N THR A 16 -3.02 -2.65 10.85
CA THR A 16 -3.70 -3.96 10.97
C THR A 16 -3.36 -4.63 12.28
N ASP A 17 -4.27 -5.51 12.75
CA ASP A 17 -4.02 -6.34 13.93
C ASP A 17 -3.19 -7.59 13.60
N ALA A 18 -2.93 -7.84 12.32
CA ALA A 18 -2.14 -8.99 11.88
C ALA A 18 -1.01 -8.53 10.97
N PRO A 19 -0.03 -7.77 11.51
CA PRO A 19 1.06 -7.21 10.69
C PRO A 19 1.94 -8.26 10.02
N ASP A 20 2.08 -9.42 10.60
CA ASP A 20 2.87 -10.51 10.02
C ASP A 20 2.20 -11.13 8.79
N LEU A 21 0.94 -10.82 8.54
CA LEU A 21 0.23 -11.28 7.34
C LEU A 21 0.19 -10.22 6.24
N VAL A 22 0.78 -9.06 6.47
CA VAL A 22 0.88 -8.02 5.44
C VAL A 22 1.90 -8.47 4.39
N ARG A 23 1.52 -8.32 3.11
CA ARG A 23 2.41 -8.56 1.98
C ARG A 23 2.29 -7.39 1.02
N VAL A 24 3.42 -6.94 0.52
CA VAL A 24 3.45 -5.84 -0.43
C VAL A 24 4.19 -6.33 -1.67
N VAL A 25 3.54 -6.24 -2.82
CA VAL A 25 4.11 -6.66 -4.08
C VAL A 25 4.27 -5.44 -4.98
N GLU A 26 5.47 -5.25 -5.49
CA GLU A 26 5.77 -4.14 -6.38
C GLU A 26 6.01 -4.69 -7.79
N SER A 27 5.41 -4.04 -8.78
CA SER A 27 5.65 -4.40 -10.18
C SER A 27 5.67 -3.14 -11.03
N GLN A 28 6.27 -3.26 -12.22
CA GLN A 28 6.40 -2.15 -13.15
C GLN A 28 5.52 -2.40 -14.37
N HIS A 29 4.73 -1.39 -14.75
CA HIS A 29 3.85 -1.47 -15.91
C HIS A 29 3.92 -0.17 -16.70
N GLN A 30 4.63 -0.20 -17.82
CA GLN A 30 4.67 0.94 -18.75
C GLN A 30 4.99 2.27 -18.06
N GLY A 31 6.05 2.27 -17.24
CA GLY A 31 6.49 3.48 -16.55
C GLY A 31 5.77 3.78 -15.25
N THR A 32 4.77 2.97 -14.89
CA THR A 32 4.06 3.11 -13.63
C THR A 32 4.46 1.99 -12.68
N THR A 33 4.74 2.36 -11.44
CA THR A 33 5.00 1.39 -10.36
C THR A 33 3.66 1.03 -9.72
N LEU A 34 3.30 -0.24 -9.76
CA LEU A 34 2.11 -0.75 -9.09
C LEU A 34 2.52 -1.35 -7.76
N ILE A 35 1.93 -0.86 -6.70
CA ILE A 35 2.10 -1.43 -5.35
C ILE A 35 0.79 -2.12 -4.99
N GLU A 36 0.85 -3.42 -4.75
CA GLU A 36 -0.31 -4.19 -4.29
C GLU A 36 -0.10 -4.52 -2.82
N LEU A 37 -1.02 -4.06 -1.99
CA LEU A 37 -0.99 -4.30 -0.55
C LEU A 37 -2.01 -5.39 -0.22
N PHE A 38 -1.52 -6.51 0.30
CA PHE A 38 -2.36 -7.62 0.74
C PHE A 38 -2.37 -7.64 2.27
N VAL A 39 -3.56 -7.69 2.85
CA VAL A 39 -3.74 -7.78 4.30
C VAL A 39 -4.50 -9.05 4.63
N ALA A 40 -4.54 -9.42 5.90
CA ALA A 40 -5.27 -10.60 6.34
C ALA A 40 -6.73 -10.51 5.90
N SER A 41 -7.32 -11.64 5.55
CA SER A 41 -8.72 -11.70 5.14
C SER A 41 -9.60 -11.04 6.19
N GLY A 42 -10.48 -10.14 5.76
CA GLY A 42 -11.36 -9.38 6.64
C GLY A 42 -10.73 -8.12 7.24
N HIS A 43 -9.45 -7.84 6.96
CA HIS A 43 -8.75 -6.70 7.56
C HIS A 43 -8.63 -5.48 6.63
N ALA A 44 -9.10 -5.58 5.38
CA ALA A 44 -8.97 -4.45 4.44
C ALA A 44 -9.61 -3.16 4.98
N GLY A 45 -10.71 -3.26 5.70
CA GLY A 45 -11.38 -2.10 6.27
C GLY A 45 -10.49 -1.27 7.18
N ARG A 46 -9.51 -1.87 7.83
CA ARG A 46 -8.59 -1.18 8.72
C ARG A 46 -7.61 -0.27 7.99
N VAL A 47 -7.26 -0.65 6.75
CA VAL A 47 -6.36 0.17 5.94
C VAL A 47 -7.12 1.08 4.98
N ILE A 48 -8.40 0.79 4.73
CA ILE A 48 -9.25 1.67 3.93
C ILE A 48 -9.75 2.83 4.79
N GLY A 49 -10.20 2.49 6.01
CA GLY A 49 -10.66 3.47 6.97
C GLY A 49 -12.06 4.02 6.65
N LYS A 50 -12.57 4.80 7.58
CA LYS A 50 -13.89 5.41 7.45
C LYS A 50 -13.93 6.32 6.22
N GLN A 51 -14.89 6.07 5.33
CA GLN A 51 -15.08 6.83 4.11
C GLN A 51 -13.85 6.84 3.20
N GLY A 52 -13.00 5.82 3.32
CA GLY A 52 -11.81 5.69 2.51
C GLY A 52 -10.68 6.67 2.83
N ARG A 53 -10.75 7.36 3.97
CA ARG A 53 -9.78 8.40 4.32
C ARG A 53 -8.37 7.87 4.55
N THR A 54 -8.25 6.71 5.20
CA THR A 54 -6.95 6.11 5.45
C THR A 54 -6.32 5.66 4.14
N ALA A 55 -7.11 5.03 3.26
CA ALA A 55 -6.61 4.61 1.95
C ALA A 55 -6.15 5.81 1.13
N ALA A 56 -6.91 6.93 1.17
CA ALA A 56 -6.53 8.14 0.47
C ALA A 56 -5.19 8.68 0.97
N ALA A 57 -4.99 8.66 2.30
CA ALA A 57 -3.74 9.10 2.90
C ALA A 57 -2.58 8.19 2.50
N LEU A 58 -2.80 6.87 2.50
CA LEU A 58 -1.78 5.92 2.06
C LEU A 58 -1.37 6.16 0.62
N ARG A 59 -2.36 6.38 -0.26
CA ARG A 59 -2.09 6.66 -1.67
C ARG A 59 -1.30 7.93 -1.84
N ALA A 60 -1.64 8.98 -1.09
CA ALA A 60 -0.92 10.26 -1.16
C ALA A 60 0.53 10.10 -0.71
N LEU A 61 0.76 9.37 0.38
CA LEU A 61 2.11 9.16 0.90
C LEU A 61 2.94 8.28 -0.05
N ALA A 62 2.34 7.25 -0.61
CA ALA A 62 3.02 6.38 -1.57
C ALA A 62 3.39 7.17 -2.83
N ALA A 63 2.48 8.01 -3.32
CA ALA A 63 2.73 8.86 -4.48
C ALA A 63 3.88 9.83 -4.21
N ALA A 64 3.87 10.47 -3.04
CA ALA A 64 4.92 11.42 -2.66
C ALA A 64 6.29 10.73 -2.58
N ALA A 65 6.34 9.55 -1.98
CA ALA A 65 7.58 8.78 -1.90
C ALA A 65 8.09 8.38 -3.28
N GLY A 66 7.16 7.99 -4.17
CA GLY A 66 7.50 7.64 -5.56
C GLY A 66 8.04 8.84 -6.33
N GLU A 67 7.44 10.02 -6.14
CA GLU A 67 7.89 11.24 -6.80
C GLU A 67 9.34 11.55 -6.49
N LYS A 68 9.76 11.34 -5.26
CA LYS A 68 11.15 11.56 -4.86
C LYS A 68 12.11 10.67 -5.63
N GLU A 69 11.63 9.55 -6.13
CA GLU A 69 12.43 8.61 -6.91
C GLU A 69 12.13 8.68 -8.42
N GLY A 70 11.39 9.70 -8.83
CA GLY A 70 11.05 9.88 -10.24
C GLY A 70 10.05 8.84 -10.75
N LYS A 71 9.21 8.30 -9.88
CA LYS A 71 8.26 7.23 -10.23
C LYS A 71 6.82 7.67 -10.05
N THR A 72 5.95 7.20 -10.96
CA THR A 72 4.51 7.32 -10.80
C THR A 72 4.03 6.04 -10.11
N VAL A 73 3.32 6.20 -9.00
CA VAL A 73 2.91 5.07 -8.17
C VAL A 73 1.40 4.94 -8.11
N THR A 74 0.91 3.72 -8.30
CA THR A 74 -0.49 3.34 -8.08
C THR A 74 -0.52 2.33 -6.94
N LEU A 75 -1.42 2.53 -5.97
CA LEU A 75 -1.58 1.62 -4.85
C LEU A 75 -2.95 0.94 -4.93
N GLU A 76 -2.95 -0.39 -4.89
CA GLU A 76 -4.15 -1.21 -4.83
C GLU A 76 -4.17 -1.98 -3.51
N ILE A 77 -5.29 -1.92 -2.80
CA ILE A 77 -5.46 -2.62 -1.53
C ILE A 77 -6.29 -3.88 -1.78
N ARG A 78 -5.75 -5.03 -1.38
CA ARG A 78 -6.38 -6.33 -1.59
C ARG A 78 -6.70 -6.97 -0.24
N ASP A 79 -7.89 -7.54 -0.13
CA ASP A 79 -8.28 -8.28 1.07
C ASP A 79 -7.91 -9.74 0.89
N GLY A 80 -7.16 -10.29 1.86
CA GLY A 80 -6.68 -11.65 1.77
C GLY A 80 -5.34 -11.74 1.05
N ARG A 81 -4.83 -12.96 0.92
CA ARG A 81 -3.51 -13.22 0.33
C ARG A 81 -3.57 -13.27 -1.19
N PRO A 82 -2.42 -13.03 -1.84
CA PRO A 82 -2.33 -13.23 -3.29
C PRO A 82 -2.47 -14.69 -3.65
#